data_5b0256fec37f23aab17d1f447695575f
#
_entry.id   5b0256fec37f23aab17d1f447695575f
#
_cell.length_a   1.000
_cell.length_b   1.000
_cell.length_c   1.000
_cell.angle_alpha   90.00
_cell.angle_beta   90.00
_cell.angle_gamma   90.00
#
_symmetry.space_group_name_H-M   'P 1'
#
loop_
_entity.id
_entity.type
_entity.pdbx_description
1 polymer ?
#
loop_
_entity_poly.entity_id
_entity_poly.type
_entity_poly.pdbx_seq_one_letter_code
_entity_poly.pdbx_strand_id
1 'polypeptide(L)'
;VYSALSTQKGFRFAENGEFSKRAVINGRIDLTEAEGINDLINAETEAQRDQGLNQLEGALRLQLEKWSNDLKGFGAHIEAYIDFPDEQIPENVLSDLLQGVEETNRELKEFVDDGRKGEILRSGLKVAVIGPPNVGKSSFVNWLTKRDIAITSEKPGTTRDIVEAHLDLGGYPVTCL
;
A
#
# COMPACT_ATOMS: atom_id res chain seq x y z
N VAL A 1 11.67 -32.37 9.90
CA VAL A 1 11.15 -32.35 8.52
C VAL A 1 12.11 -31.54 7.63
N TYR A 2 12.43 -30.28 7.95
CA TYR A 2 13.29 -29.41 7.11
C TYR A 2 14.69 -29.99 6.88
N SER A 3 15.37 -30.51 7.92
CA SER A 3 16.69 -31.10 7.77
C SER A 3 16.71 -32.39 6.91
N ALA A 4 15.61 -33.12 6.90
CA ALA A 4 15.47 -34.31 6.04
C ALA A 4 15.23 -33.92 4.57
N LEU A 5 14.47 -32.83 4.32
CA LEU A 5 14.23 -32.34 2.96
C LEU A 5 15.47 -31.68 2.35
N SER A 6 16.26 -30.95 3.13
CA SER A 6 17.45 -30.26 2.65
C SER A 6 18.57 -31.21 2.19
N THR A 7 18.53 -32.50 2.58
CA THR A 7 19.47 -33.53 2.11
C THR A 7 19.08 -34.14 0.77
N GLN A 8 17.88 -33.89 0.27
CA GLN A 8 17.41 -34.41 -1.01
C GLN A 8 17.95 -33.57 -2.18
N LYS A 9 18.40 -34.23 -3.24
CA LYS A 9 18.92 -33.58 -4.43
C LYS A 9 17.82 -32.75 -5.10
N GLY A 10 18.08 -31.44 -5.31
CA GLY A 10 17.15 -30.52 -5.95
C GLY A 10 16.26 -29.76 -4.98
N PHE A 11 16.37 -30.04 -3.67
CA PHE A 11 15.67 -29.25 -2.64
C PHE A 11 16.62 -28.20 -2.06
N ARG A 12 16.06 -27.01 -1.81
CA ARG A 12 16.73 -25.93 -1.10
C ARG A 12 15.70 -25.13 -0.28
N PHE A 13 16.18 -24.35 0.63
CA PHE A 13 15.30 -23.37 1.30
C PHE A 13 14.83 -22.31 0.31
N ALA A 14 13.58 -21.89 0.46
CA ALA A 14 13.06 -20.79 -0.29
C ALA A 14 13.71 -19.47 0.16
N GLU A 15 13.93 -18.57 -0.77
CA GLU A 15 14.34 -17.20 -0.48
C GLU A 15 13.15 -16.37 0.03
N ASN A 16 13.44 -15.25 0.68
CA ASN A 16 12.40 -14.34 1.15
C ASN A 16 11.56 -13.86 -0.03
N GLY A 17 10.23 -13.97 0.08
CA GLY A 17 9.29 -13.58 -0.97
C GLY A 17 9.22 -14.53 -2.18
N GLU A 18 9.95 -15.65 -2.20
CA GLU A 18 9.97 -16.55 -3.36
C GLU A 18 8.60 -17.13 -3.69
N PHE A 19 7.79 -17.46 -2.70
CA PHE A 19 6.44 -17.99 -2.94
C PHE A 19 5.52 -16.93 -3.56
N SER A 20 5.53 -15.71 -3.04
CA SER A 20 4.76 -14.60 -3.62
C SER A 20 5.22 -14.26 -5.03
N LYS A 21 6.54 -14.20 -5.27
CA LYS A 21 7.11 -14.01 -6.61
C LYS A 21 6.65 -15.07 -7.60
N ARG A 22 6.67 -16.34 -7.20
CA ARG A 22 6.19 -17.45 -8.04
C ARG A 22 4.69 -17.37 -8.29
N ALA A 23 3.91 -16.96 -7.30
CA ALA A 23 2.46 -16.77 -7.45
C ALA A 23 2.15 -15.67 -8.46
N VAL A 24 2.87 -14.53 -8.42
CA VAL A 24 2.76 -13.45 -9.40
C VAL A 24 3.14 -13.91 -10.81
N ILE A 25 4.30 -14.55 -10.98
CA ILE A 25 4.77 -15.05 -12.28
C ILE A 25 3.78 -16.04 -12.90
N ASN A 26 3.13 -16.87 -12.08
CA ASN A 26 2.15 -17.85 -12.53
C ASN A 26 0.70 -17.28 -12.60
N GLY A 27 0.51 -15.97 -12.46
CA GLY A 27 -0.79 -15.32 -12.55
C GLY A 27 -1.81 -15.75 -11.49
N ARG A 28 -1.34 -16.22 -10.32
CA ARG A 28 -2.19 -16.61 -9.19
C ARG A 28 -2.62 -15.42 -8.35
N ILE A 29 -1.74 -14.46 -8.23
CA ILE A 29 -1.95 -13.15 -7.61
C ILE A 29 -1.30 -12.10 -8.50
N ASP A 30 -1.74 -10.86 -8.40
CA ASP A 30 -1.06 -9.74 -9.04
C ASP A 30 -0.01 -9.10 -8.12
N LEU A 31 0.68 -8.07 -8.61
CA LEU A 31 1.71 -7.40 -7.84
C LEU A 31 1.14 -6.64 -6.64
N THR A 32 -0.04 -6.04 -6.79
CA THR A 32 -0.69 -5.28 -5.72
C THR A 32 -1.17 -6.19 -4.59
N GLU A 33 -1.67 -7.39 -4.93
CA GLU A 33 -2.03 -8.44 -3.98
C GLU A 33 -0.78 -8.96 -3.24
N ALA A 34 0.36 -9.14 -3.95
CA ALA A 34 1.63 -9.53 -3.33
C ALA A 34 2.17 -8.46 -2.36
N GLU A 35 2.00 -7.19 -2.68
CA GLU A 35 2.31 -6.08 -1.79
C GLU A 35 1.39 -6.08 -0.56
N GLY A 36 0.09 -6.35 -0.74
CA GLY A 36 -0.87 -6.50 0.36
C GLY A 36 -0.47 -7.60 1.34
N ILE A 37 0.06 -8.74 0.86
CA ILE A 37 0.61 -9.80 1.73
C ILE A 37 1.77 -9.27 2.57
N ASN A 38 2.68 -8.51 1.96
CA ASN A 38 3.82 -7.93 2.68
C ASN A 38 3.37 -6.90 3.72
N ASP A 39 2.41 -6.06 3.37
CA ASP A 39 1.87 -5.04 4.27
C ASP A 39 1.13 -5.69 5.44
N LEU A 40 0.38 -6.76 5.20
CA LEU A 40 -0.30 -7.53 6.24
C LEU A 40 0.69 -8.20 7.23
N ILE A 41 1.80 -8.75 6.73
CA ILE A 41 2.84 -9.36 7.57
C ILE A 41 3.53 -8.32 8.46
N ASN A 42 3.69 -7.09 7.97
CA ASN A 42 4.36 -6.00 8.67
C ASN A 42 3.39 -5.07 9.42
N ALA A 43 2.09 -5.36 9.40
CA ALA A 43 1.10 -4.53 10.07
C ALA A 43 1.32 -4.51 11.59
N GLU A 44 1.47 -3.33 12.15
CA GLU A 44 1.62 -3.06 13.59
C GLU A 44 0.31 -2.55 14.21
N THR A 45 -0.63 -2.05 13.39
CA THR A 45 -1.94 -1.55 13.82
C THR A 45 -3.08 -2.30 13.13
N GLU A 46 -4.28 -2.25 13.72
CA GLU A 46 -5.48 -2.82 13.09
C GLU A 46 -5.80 -2.14 11.76
N ALA A 47 -5.61 -0.84 11.66
CA ALA A 47 -5.87 -0.09 10.44
C ALA A 47 -4.89 -0.50 9.31
N GLN A 48 -3.61 -0.75 9.62
CA GLN A 48 -2.67 -1.33 8.64
C GLN A 48 -3.08 -2.73 8.21
N ARG A 49 -3.50 -3.58 9.15
CA ARG A 49 -4.00 -4.92 8.84
C ARG A 49 -5.18 -4.86 7.87
N ASP A 50 -6.16 -4.01 8.17
CA ASP A 50 -7.37 -3.88 7.34
C ASP A 50 -7.04 -3.32 5.95
N GLN A 51 -6.08 -2.38 5.85
CA GLN A 51 -5.57 -1.90 4.57
C GLN A 51 -4.88 -3.02 3.79
N GLY A 52 -4.01 -3.81 4.42
CA GLY A 52 -3.33 -4.93 3.79
C GLY A 52 -4.31 -6.01 3.31
N LEU A 53 -5.36 -6.31 4.08
CA LEU A 53 -6.43 -7.23 3.68
C LEU A 53 -7.21 -6.71 2.48
N ASN A 54 -7.64 -5.46 2.48
CA ASN A 54 -8.35 -4.85 1.35
C ASN A 54 -7.52 -4.89 0.07
N GLN A 55 -6.21 -4.66 0.18
CA GLN A 55 -5.29 -4.74 -0.96
C GLN A 55 -5.11 -6.18 -1.44
N LEU A 56 -5.00 -7.15 -0.54
CA LEU A 56 -4.94 -8.58 -0.84
C LEU A 56 -6.24 -9.08 -1.49
N GLU A 57 -7.39 -8.55 -1.11
CA GLU A 57 -8.70 -8.85 -1.71
C GLU A 57 -8.87 -8.21 -3.11
N GLY A 58 -7.89 -7.47 -3.58
CA GLY A 58 -7.85 -6.91 -4.93
C GLY A 58 -8.64 -5.62 -5.11
N ALA A 59 -8.92 -4.87 -4.05
CA ALA A 59 -9.65 -3.60 -4.14
C ALA A 59 -8.95 -2.61 -5.08
N LEU A 60 -7.63 -2.48 -4.98
CA LEU A 60 -6.84 -1.63 -5.88
C LEU A 60 -6.84 -2.15 -7.32
N ARG A 61 -6.73 -3.47 -7.51
CA ARG A 61 -6.80 -4.11 -8.83
C ARG A 61 -8.11 -3.78 -9.54
N LEU A 62 -9.24 -3.96 -8.87
CA LEU A 62 -10.55 -3.68 -9.46
C LEU A 62 -10.69 -2.21 -9.91
N GLN A 63 -10.15 -1.29 -9.12
CA GLN A 63 -10.16 0.14 -9.46
C GLN A 63 -9.27 0.44 -10.67
N LEU A 64 -8.08 -0.15 -10.73
CA LEU A 64 -7.16 -0.01 -11.87
C LEU A 64 -7.72 -0.65 -13.15
N GLU A 65 -8.38 -1.80 -13.05
CA GLU A 65 -9.06 -2.46 -14.16
C GLU A 65 -10.21 -1.61 -14.70
N LYS A 66 -11.02 -0.98 -13.82
CA LYS A 66 -12.07 -0.04 -14.23
C LYS A 66 -11.49 1.07 -15.08
N TRP A 67 -10.51 1.82 -14.58
CA TRP A 67 -9.89 2.93 -15.31
C TRP A 67 -9.20 2.48 -16.60
N SER A 68 -8.54 1.31 -16.59
CA SER A 68 -7.94 0.74 -17.79
C SER A 68 -8.98 0.43 -18.88
N ASN A 69 -10.13 -0.08 -18.50
CA ASN A 69 -11.21 -0.38 -19.44
C ASN A 69 -11.87 0.90 -19.95
N ASP A 70 -12.07 1.91 -19.10
CA ASP A 70 -12.59 3.21 -19.50
C ASP A 70 -11.66 3.86 -20.54
N LEU A 71 -10.34 3.92 -20.25
CA LEU A 71 -9.33 4.47 -21.16
C LEU A 71 -9.23 3.71 -22.49
N LYS A 72 -9.31 2.36 -22.45
CA LYS A 72 -9.36 1.53 -23.68
C LYS A 72 -10.61 1.82 -24.50
N GLY A 73 -11.76 1.98 -23.82
CA GLY A 73 -13.02 2.35 -24.47
C GLY A 73 -12.90 3.70 -25.18
N PHE A 74 -12.36 4.72 -24.48
CA PHE A 74 -12.13 6.03 -25.09
C PHE A 74 -11.17 5.95 -26.28
N GLY A 75 -10.08 5.19 -26.16
CA GLY A 75 -9.14 4.96 -27.25
C GLY A 75 -9.79 4.33 -28.47
N ALA A 76 -10.59 3.28 -28.28
CA ALA A 76 -11.30 2.61 -29.37
C ALA A 76 -12.30 3.54 -30.08
N HIS A 77 -13.01 4.40 -29.35
CA HIS A 77 -13.89 5.39 -29.95
C HIS A 77 -13.13 6.43 -30.78
N ILE A 78 -11.99 6.91 -30.30
CA ILE A 78 -11.15 7.86 -31.04
C ILE A 78 -10.57 7.21 -32.29
N GLU A 79 -10.09 5.97 -32.19
CA GLU A 79 -9.55 5.21 -33.33
C GLU A 79 -10.63 5.00 -34.42
N ALA A 80 -11.85 4.59 -34.03
CA ALA A 80 -12.95 4.48 -34.94
C ALA A 80 -13.30 5.82 -35.62
N TYR A 81 -13.22 6.93 -34.91
CA TYR A 81 -13.43 8.27 -35.44
C TYR A 81 -12.39 8.68 -36.49
N ILE A 82 -11.14 8.24 -36.31
CA ILE A 82 -10.04 8.53 -37.25
C ILE A 82 -10.13 7.62 -38.48
N ASP A 83 -10.46 6.35 -38.29
CA ASP A 83 -10.47 5.34 -39.37
C ASP A 83 -11.68 5.45 -40.30
N PHE A 84 -12.81 5.98 -39.79
CA PHE A 84 -14.05 6.11 -40.54
C PHE A 84 -14.54 7.56 -40.63
N PRO A 85 -13.75 8.48 -41.26
CA PRO A 85 -14.08 9.90 -41.34
C PRO A 85 -15.33 10.23 -42.13
N ASP A 86 -15.74 9.33 -43.06
CA ASP A 86 -16.91 9.50 -43.91
C ASP A 86 -18.22 9.03 -43.26
N GLU A 87 -18.15 8.35 -42.13
CA GLU A 87 -19.33 7.99 -41.35
C GLU A 87 -19.81 9.18 -40.53
N GLN A 88 -21.14 9.48 -40.64
CA GLN A 88 -21.76 10.52 -39.83
C GLN A 88 -21.86 10.06 -38.36
N ILE A 89 -20.77 10.23 -37.62
CA ILE A 89 -20.77 9.95 -36.18
C ILE A 89 -21.60 11.07 -35.49
N PRO A 90 -22.60 10.71 -34.68
CA PRO A 90 -23.43 11.72 -34.02
C PRO A 90 -22.57 12.65 -33.13
N GLU A 91 -22.84 13.96 -33.18
CA GLU A 91 -22.09 14.97 -32.44
C GLU A 91 -22.07 14.72 -30.92
N ASN A 92 -23.11 14.08 -30.39
CA ASN A 92 -23.17 13.73 -28.95
C ASN A 92 -22.13 12.68 -28.54
N VAL A 93 -21.66 11.81 -29.45
CA VAL A 93 -20.66 10.79 -29.11
C VAL A 93 -19.33 11.43 -28.67
N LEU A 94 -18.91 12.50 -29.33
CA LEU A 94 -17.69 13.21 -28.94
C LEU A 94 -17.84 13.95 -27.59
N SER A 95 -19.02 14.54 -27.36
CA SER A 95 -19.30 15.19 -26.08
C SER A 95 -19.34 14.21 -24.92
N ASP A 96 -19.98 13.05 -25.12
CA ASP A 96 -20.05 11.97 -24.11
C ASP A 96 -18.67 11.39 -23.81
N LEU A 97 -17.82 11.24 -24.84
CA LEU A 97 -16.45 10.81 -24.69
C LEU A 97 -15.62 11.81 -23.87
N LEU A 98 -15.71 13.11 -24.17
CA LEU A 98 -15.01 14.14 -23.42
C LEU A 98 -15.45 14.15 -21.95
N GLN A 99 -16.74 14.05 -21.70
CA GLN A 99 -17.28 13.98 -20.35
C GLN A 99 -16.74 12.74 -19.60
N GLY A 100 -16.70 11.57 -20.25
CA GLY A 100 -16.15 10.35 -19.66
C GLY A 100 -14.66 10.48 -19.32
N VAL A 101 -13.86 11.09 -20.21
CA VAL A 101 -12.43 11.36 -19.95
C VAL A 101 -12.26 12.33 -18.77
N GLU A 102 -13.06 13.39 -18.72
CA GLU A 102 -13.00 14.36 -17.62
C GLU A 102 -13.38 13.73 -16.27
N GLU A 103 -14.38 12.86 -16.26
CA GLU A 103 -14.79 12.13 -15.07
C GLU A 103 -13.72 11.17 -14.58
N THR A 104 -13.15 10.36 -15.48
CA THR A 104 -12.03 9.46 -15.14
C THR A 104 -10.82 10.23 -14.63
N ASN A 105 -10.49 11.39 -15.24
CA ASN A 105 -9.41 12.26 -14.78
C ASN A 105 -9.68 12.83 -13.38
N ARG A 106 -10.93 13.18 -13.08
CA ARG A 106 -11.34 13.64 -11.73
C ARG A 106 -11.17 12.52 -10.71
N GLU A 107 -11.70 11.32 -10.99
CA GLU A 107 -11.57 10.15 -10.11
C GLU A 107 -10.09 9.82 -9.82
N LEU A 108 -9.25 9.82 -10.86
CA LEU A 108 -7.81 9.58 -10.73
C LEU A 108 -7.13 10.63 -9.84
N LYS A 109 -7.47 11.91 -10.03
CA LYS A 109 -6.93 12.99 -9.20
C LYS A 109 -7.35 12.86 -7.74
N GLU A 110 -8.62 12.60 -7.48
CA GLU A 110 -9.14 12.40 -6.12
C GLU A 110 -8.46 11.20 -5.44
N PHE A 111 -8.25 10.12 -6.19
CA PHE A 111 -7.56 8.93 -5.69
C PHE A 111 -6.09 9.19 -5.35
N VAL A 112 -5.37 9.92 -6.18
CA VAL A 112 -3.96 10.29 -5.95
C VAL A 112 -3.82 11.34 -4.85
N ASP A 113 -4.81 12.24 -4.72
CA ASP A 113 -4.79 13.41 -3.84
C ASP A 113 -5.50 13.14 -2.49
N ASP A 114 -5.54 11.88 -2.06
CA ASP A 114 -6.13 11.44 -0.78
C ASP A 114 -5.42 11.99 0.47
N GLY A 115 -4.48 12.93 0.28
CA GLY A 115 -3.67 13.55 1.32
C GLY A 115 -2.59 12.64 1.87
N ARG A 116 -2.15 11.65 1.09
CA ARG A 116 -1.15 10.63 1.47
C ARG A 116 -1.56 9.79 2.69
N LYS A 117 -2.85 9.68 2.95
CA LYS A 117 -3.35 8.89 4.10
C LYS A 117 -2.92 7.44 4.01
N GLY A 118 -3.04 6.85 2.83
CA GLY A 118 -2.61 5.47 2.57
C GLY A 118 -1.09 5.28 2.77
N GLU A 119 -0.28 6.23 2.29
CA GLU A 119 1.17 6.20 2.47
C GLU A 119 1.56 6.34 3.95
N ILE A 120 0.95 7.29 4.67
CA ILE A 120 1.20 7.50 6.11
C ILE A 120 0.77 6.28 6.92
N LEU A 121 -0.37 5.68 6.58
CA LEU A 121 -0.84 4.47 7.25
C LEU A 121 0.13 3.31 7.02
N ARG A 122 0.62 3.13 5.80
CA ARG A 122 1.55 2.06 5.43
C ARG A 122 2.93 2.24 6.06
N SER A 123 3.54 3.43 5.91
CA SER A 123 4.92 3.71 6.32
C SER A 123 5.05 4.14 7.78
N GLY A 124 3.96 4.56 8.40
CA GLY A 124 3.95 5.19 9.71
C GLY A 124 4.53 6.61 9.71
N LEU A 125 4.38 7.27 10.84
CA LEU A 125 4.95 8.58 11.10
C LEU A 125 6.20 8.43 11.98
N LYS A 126 7.28 9.10 11.61
CA LYS A 126 8.47 9.21 12.44
C LYS A 126 8.50 10.59 13.11
N VAL A 127 8.46 10.60 14.44
CA VAL A 127 8.43 11.82 15.24
C VAL A 127 9.69 11.91 16.09
N ALA A 128 10.53 12.91 15.86
CA ALA A 128 11.71 13.15 16.67
C ALA A 128 11.39 14.09 17.85
N VAL A 129 11.71 13.66 19.07
CA VAL A 129 11.57 14.48 20.28
C VAL A 129 12.90 15.16 20.58
N ILE A 130 13.03 16.43 20.19
CA ILE A 130 14.26 17.21 20.30
C ILE A 130 14.19 18.26 21.42
N GLY A 131 15.34 18.56 22.03
CA GLY A 131 15.48 19.59 23.08
C GLY A 131 16.74 19.43 23.91
N PRO A 132 17.07 20.42 24.77
CA PRO A 132 18.23 20.36 25.67
C PRO A 132 18.19 19.13 26.60
N PRO A 133 19.34 18.75 27.21
CA PRO A 133 19.36 17.71 28.24
C PRO A 133 18.45 18.08 29.43
N ASN A 134 17.86 17.06 30.05
CA ASN A 134 17.05 17.18 31.30
C ASN A 134 15.74 17.99 31.19
N VAL A 135 15.21 18.28 29.98
CA VAL A 135 13.92 18.99 29.81
C VAL A 135 12.69 18.07 29.86
N GLY A 136 12.89 16.77 30.08
CA GLY A 136 11.77 15.82 30.20
C GLY A 136 11.44 15.02 28.95
N LYS A 137 12.30 15.02 27.91
CA LYS A 137 12.07 14.24 26.68
C LYS A 137 11.77 12.77 26.96
N SER A 138 12.64 12.10 27.68
CA SER A 138 12.45 10.68 28.04
C SER A 138 11.23 10.46 28.94
N SER A 139 10.90 11.41 29.80
CA SER A 139 9.68 11.35 30.62
C SER A 139 8.43 11.46 29.78
N PHE A 140 8.45 12.30 28.73
CA PHE A 140 7.36 12.44 27.79
C PHE A 140 7.15 11.16 26.95
N VAL A 141 8.23 10.62 26.39
CA VAL A 141 8.18 9.35 25.63
C VAL A 141 7.68 8.21 26.52
N ASN A 142 8.23 8.10 27.75
CA ASN A 142 7.78 7.10 28.73
C ASN A 142 6.32 7.28 29.17
N TRP A 143 5.82 8.51 29.19
CA TRP A 143 4.41 8.77 29.48
C TRP A 143 3.51 8.35 28.33
N LEU A 144 3.94 8.57 27.08
CA LEU A 144 3.23 8.10 25.90
C LEU A 144 3.17 6.55 25.86
N THR A 145 4.29 5.88 26.15
CA THR A 145 4.35 4.40 26.10
C THR A 145 3.60 3.71 27.24
N LYS A 146 3.32 4.40 28.34
CA LYS A 146 2.51 3.86 29.46
C LYS A 146 1.01 3.92 29.22
N ARG A 147 0.55 4.62 28.21
CA ARG A 147 -0.84 4.56 27.76
C ARG A 147 -1.00 3.32 26.88
N ASP A 148 -2.19 2.75 26.82
CA ASP A 148 -2.54 1.55 25.99
C ASP A 148 -2.39 1.77 24.48
N ILE A 149 -1.56 2.73 24.07
CA ILE A 149 -1.18 3.10 22.72
C ILE A 149 0.21 2.58 22.31
N ALA A 150 0.94 1.94 23.23
CA ALA A 150 2.26 1.38 22.91
C ALA A 150 2.10 0.05 22.17
N ILE A 151 2.68 -0.04 20.97
CA ILE A 151 2.82 -1.28 20.24
C ILE A 151 4.01 -2.02 20.87
N THR A 152 3.77 -3.11 21.57
CA THR A 152 4.83 -3.92 22.18
C THR A 152 5.55 -4.72 21.10
N SER A 153 6.63 -4.19 20.53
CA SER A 153 7.58 -4.99 19.76
C SER A 153 8.79 -5.31 20.65
N GLU A 154 8.98 -6.59 20.97
CA GLU A 154 10.19 -7.11 21.58
C GLU A 154 11.34 -7.12 20.56
N LYS A 155 11.86 -5.95 20.18
CA LYS A 155 13.18 -5.88 19.54
C LYS A 155 14.18 -5.39 20.60
N PRO A 156 15.04 -6.27 21.16
CA PRO A 156 16.10 -5.84 22.05
C PRO A 156 17.11 -5.02 21.24
N GLY A 157 17.11 -3.72 21.43
CA GLY A 157 18.15 -2.83 20.94
C GLY A 157 19.31 -2.75 21.93
N THR A 158 20.53 -2.70 21.45
CA THR A 158 21.76 -2.56 22.22
C THR A 158 21.80 -1.19 22.92
N THR A 159 22.31 -1.15 24.13
CA THR A 159 22.26 -0.09 25.16
C THR A 159 22.93 1.27 24.84
N ARG A 160 23.02 1.70 23.57
CA ARG A 160 23.53 3.00 23.12
C ARG A 160 22.71 3.68 22.06
N ASP A 161 21.60 3.07 21.63
CA ASP A 161 20.78 3.54 20.52
C ASP A 161 19.58 4.35 21.04
N ILE A 162 19.10 5.25 20.19
CA ILE A 162 17.89 6.06 20.34
C ILE A 162 16.77 5.14 20.86
N VAL A 163 16.11 5.55 21.93
CA VAL A 163 14.95 4.80 22.47
C VAL A 163 13.79 5.02 21.50
N GLU A 164 13.55 4.07 20.63
CA GLU A 164 12.41 4.07 19.74
C GLU A 164 11.17 3.60 20.48
N ALA A 165 10.11 4.39 20.43
CA ALA A 165 8.81 4.03 20.96
C ALA A 165 7.81 3.91 19.80
N HIS A 166 7.24 2.71 19.63
CA HIS A 166 6.19 2.44 18.64
C HIS A 166 4.82 2.63 19.27
N LEU A 167 4.00 3.47 18.69
CA LEU A 167 2.70 3.89 19.20
C LEU A 167 1.63 3.71 18.13
N ASP A 168 0.44 3.32 18.55
CA ASP A 168 -0.78 3.41 17.72
C ASP A 168 -1.53 4.71 18.09
N LEU A 169 -1.55 5.66 17.20
CA LEU A 169 -2.30 6.91 17.37
C LEU A 169 -3.52 6.93 16.46
N GLY A 170 -4.61 6.30 16.92
CA GLY A 170 -5.87 6.25 16.18
C GLY A 170 -5.78 5.43 14.89
N GLY A 171 -5.05 4.33 14.93
CA GLY A 171 -4.81 3.44 13.80
C GLY A 171 -3.54 3.75 13.01
N TYR A 172 -2.94 4.93 13.20
CA TYR A 172 -1.68 5.30 12.54
C TYR A 172 -0.48 4.87 13.38
N PRO A 173 0.45 4.07 12.81
CA PRO A 173 1.68 3.72 13.50
C PRO A 173 2.61 4.93 13.59
N VAL A 174 3.09 5.22 14.77
CA VAL A 174 3.99 6.36 15.05
C VAL A 174 5.23 5.87 15.77
N THR A 175 6.40 6.13 15.20
CA THR A 175 7.69 5.86 15.82
C THR A 175 8.23 7.15 16.40
N CYS A 176 8.33 7.24 17.73
CA CYS A 176 9.00 8.34 18.43
C CYS A 176 10.48 8.02 18.62
N LEU A 177 11.34 8.97 18.22
CA LEU A 177 12.81 8.90 18.30
C LEU A 177 13.35 9.88 19.34
#